data_ca348d8ad74e49b69ad4318336736206
#
_entry.id   ca348d8ad74e49b69ad4318336736206
#
_cell.length_a   1.000
_cell.length_b   1.000
_cell.length_c   1.000
_cell.angle_alpha   90.00
_cell.angle_beta   90.00
_cell.angle_gamma   90.00
#
_symmetry.space_group_name_H-M   'P 1'
#
loop_
_entity.id
_entity.type
_entity.pdbx_description
1 polymer ?
#
loop_
_entity_poly.entity_id
_entity_poly.type
_entity_poly.pdbx_seq_one_letter_code
_entity_poly.pdbx_strand_id
1 'polypeptide(L)'
;MTRKTSRTAGKLNRRLVLKGMAAGGAVVATEAIGGFPTVWAQNVKDVTLVVAGGSYAVIKEIGEQATKDLGFNMVMQAVTDDVQINRSITQPNTIDVNNIDSTKMPYLVGKGVLRPIPVAKYKQWADTVPLFTKNAYPNGQQASNQGLSPFNSLFYADKDGKKLATGATEFLTFVPTIYNADTLGIRPDLVGGRDKVTTWKDLLDPKYKGKTALVDYAAVGVVDVAMALEARGDFKYGNKGNMTKDEIDKTIKIMIDLKKGGHFRSFWSTFDQSVNLMASGEVVIQSMWSPAVTAVRSRGIDCYYVPLKEGYRGWFVGLAPMAHLSGLKLDCAWEYINWYNSGWQGGFIAKQGYYSAVPTTAKKFLTPEEWDYWYDGKPAAIDIKDPYGALMEKKGVTRDGGGIWDRMGNIACWNTVMDEDRYLTRRWNEFISS
;
A
#
# COMPACT_ATOMS: atom_id res chain seq x y z
N MET A 1 4.65 35.29 -78.42
CA MET A 1 5.06 33.95 -77.97
C MET A 1 4.79 33.84 -76.42
N THR A 2 3.64 33.35 -76.09
CA THR A 2 3.18 33.24 -74.66
C THR A 2 3.13 31.78 -74.28
N ARG A 3 4.01 31.38 -73.33
CA ARG A 3 4.02 30.03 -72.76
C ARG A 3 3.06 29.98 -71.58
N LYS A 4 1.96 29.22 -71.75
CA LYS A 4 1.07 28.83 -70.69
C LYS A 4 1.73 27.67 -69.89
N THR A 5 1.96 27.88 -68.61
CA THR A 5 2.30 26.79 -67.67
C THR A 5 1.01 26.26 -67.04
N SER A 6 0.62 25.01 -67.35
CA SER A 6 -0.48 24.30 -66.71
C SER A 6 -0.01 23.77 -65.35
N ARG A 7 -0.61 24.22 -64.26
CA ARG A 7 -0.51 23.60 -62.96
C ARG A 7 -1.47 22.38 -62.88
N THR A 8 -0.94 21.21 -62.94
CA THR A 8 -1.66 19.98 -62.61
C THR A 8 -1.87 19.94 -61.08
N ALA A 9 -3.11 20.10 -60.63
CA ALA A 9 -3.53 19.89 -59.27
C ALA A 9 -3.49 18.36 -59.00
N GLY A 10 -2.49 17.92 -58.28
CA GLY A 10 -2.42 16.53 -57.81
C GLY A 10 -3.60 16.24 -56.86
N LYS A 11 -4.45 15.31 -57.25
CA LYS A 11 -5.51 14.80 -56.38
C LYS A 11 -4.86 14.16 -55.13
N LEU A 12 -4.96 14.82 -53.99
CA LEU A 12 -4.62 14.26 -52.71
C LEU A 12 -5.42 12.97 -52.48
N ASN A 13 -4.72 11.87 -52.40
CA ASN A 13 -5.32 10.56 -52.22
C ASN A 13 -5.93 10.50 -50.78
N ARG A 14 -7.25 10.27 -50.71
CA ARG A 14 -8.00 10.15 -49.42
C ARG A 14 -7.33 9.26 -48.39
N ARG A 15 -6.60 8.22 -48.82
CA ARG A 15 -5.82 7.35 -47.96
C ARG A 15 -4.61 8.04 -47.31
N LEU A 16 -3.98 9.00 -47.97
CA LEU A 16 -2.86 9.77 -47.41
C LEU A 16 -3.33 10.83 -46.43
N VAL A 17 -4.50 11.44 -46.66
CA VAL A 17 -5.10 12.41 -45.72
C VAL A 17 -5.58 11.69 -44.45
N LEU A 18 -6.19 10.51 -44.59
CA LEU A 18 -6.60 9.69 -43.44
C LEU A 18 -5.38 9.15 -42.64
N LYS A 19 -4.29 8.79 -43.31
CA LYS A 19 -3.05 8.42 -42.62
C LYS A 19 -2.38 9.62 -41.94
N GLY A 20 -2.44 10.81 -42.48
CA GLY A 20 -1.92 12.04 -41.88
C GLY A 20 -2.75 12.47 -40.66
N MET A 21 -4.08 12.37 -40.73
CA MET A 21 -4.96 12.69 -39.59
C MET A 21 -4.88 11.64 -38.47
N ALA A 22 -4.77 10.36 -38.84
CA ALA A 22 -4.56 9.30 -37.82
C ALA A 22 -3.19 9.43 -37.13
N ALA A 23 -2.12 9.80 -37.87
CA ALA A 23 -0.81 10.01 -37.28
C ALA A 23 -0.76 11.28 -36.41
N GLY A 24 -1.41 12.37 -36.78
CA GLY A 24 -1.47 13.60 -35.99
C GLY A 24 -2.32 13.45 -34.71
N GLY A 25 -3.48 12.80 -34.80
CA GLY A 25 -4.33 12.52 -33.65
C GLY A 25 -3.77 11.47 -32.72
N ALA A 26 -3.06 10.47 -33.26
CA ALA A 26 -2.42 9.42 -32.45
C ALA A 26 -1.17 9.93 -31.72
N VAL A 27 -0.41 10.86 -32.31
CA VAL A 27 0.78 11.43 -31.65
C VAL A 27 0.37 12.30 -30.46
N VAL A 28 -0.71 13.09 -30.58
CA VAL A 28 -1.23 13.89 -29.47
C VAL A 28 -1.86 12.99 -28.39
N ALA A 29 -2.57 11.92 -28.80
CA ALA A 29 -3.12 10.94 -27.85
C ALA A 29 -2.02 10.09 -27.19
N THR A 30 -0.94 9.73 -27.92
CA THR A 30 0.17 8.95 -27.37
C THR A 30 1.06 9.76 -26.42
N GLU A 31 1.22 11.04 -26.60
CA GLU A 31 1.91 11.89 -25.62
C GLU A 31 1.05 12.12 -24.36
N ALA A 32 -0.28 12.18 -24.49
CA ALA A 32 -1.19 12.29 -23.35
C ALA A 32 -1.48 10.95 -22.65
N ILE A 33 -1.45 9.83 -23.38
CA ILE A 33 -1.82 8.49 -22.90
C ILE A 33 -0.58 7.59 -22.67
N GLY A 34 0.63 8.02 -23.10
CA GLY A 34 1.90 7.36 -22.77
C GLY A 34 2.15 5.97 -23.36
N GLY A 35 2.07 5.79 -24.67
CA GLY A 35 2.84 4.72 -25.29
C GLY A 35 2.14 3.56 -25.98
N PHE A 36 0.84 3.64 -26.26
CA PHE A 36 0.20 2.64 -27.14
C PHE A 36 0.71 2.74 -28.58
N PRO A 37 1.10 1.62 -29.22
CA PRO A 37 1.32 1.59 -30.65
C PRO A 37 0.07 2.08 -31.39
N THR A 38 0.23 2.93 -32.35
CA THR A 38 -0.85 3.60 -33.14
C THR A 38 -1.89 2.64 -33.73
N VAL A 39 -1.52 1.37 -33.92
CA VAL A 39 -2.41 0.33 -34.49
C VAL A 39 -3.48 -0.12 -33.47
N TRP A 40 -3.26 0.06 -32.18
CA TRP A 40 -4.13 -0.42 -31.10
C TRP A 40 -5.02 0.67 -30.49
N ALA A 41 -4.72 1.93 -30.73
CA ALA A 41 -5.47 3.07 -30.20
C ALA A 41 -6.97 3.04 -30.57
N GLN A 42 -7.37 2.33 -31.63
CA GLN A 42 -8.76 2.21 -32.04
C GLN A 42 -9.56 1.16 -31.26
N ASN A 43 -8.88 0.17 -30.64
CA ASN A 43 -9.54 -0.96 -29.97
C ASN A 43 -9.39 -0.93 -28.43
N VAL A 44 -8.64 0.01 -27.87
CA VAL A 44 -8.44 0.08 -26.40
C VAL A 44 -9.74 0.38 -25.65
N LYS A 45 -10.68 1.09 -26.25
CA LYS A 45 -11.98 1.44 -25.63
C LYS A 45 -12.82 0.22 -25.27
N ASP A 46 -12.61 -0.89 -25.99
CA ASP A 46 -13.33 -2.15 -25.76
C ASP A 46 -12.68 -3.01 -24.69
N VAL A 47 -11.49 -2.63 -24.22
CA VAL A 47 -10.79 -3.36 -23.15
C VAL A 47 -11.37 -2.98 -21.79
N THR A 48 -11.58 -4.00 -20.97
CA THR A 48 -11.88 -3.84 -19.55
C THR A 48 -10.83 -4.58 -18.73
N LEU A 49 -10.17 -3.86 -17.80
CA LEU A 49 -9.27 -4.45 -16.81
C LEU A 49 -9.97 -4.57 -15.46
N VAL A 50 -9.89 -5.76 -14.88
CA VAL A 50 -10.35 -6.06 -13.51
C VAL A 50 -9.17 -5.97 -12.57
N VAL A 51 -9.22 -5.03 -11.63
CA VAL A 51 -8.22 -4.86 -10.56
C VAL A 51 -8.79 -5.34 -9.25
N ALA A 52 -8.13 -6.27 -8.58
CA ALA A 52 -8.55 -6.76 -7.26
C ALA A 52 -7.50 -6.44 -6.18
N GLY A 53 -7.97 -6.14 -4.96
CA GLY A 53 -7.10 -5.83 -3.82
C GLY A 53 -7.86 -5.26 -2.63
N GLY A 54 -7.11 -4.78 -1.63
CA GLY A 54 -7.70 -4.16 -0.44
C GLY A 54 -8.38 -2.81 -0.74
N SER A 55 -9.44 -2.49 -0.01
CA SER A 55 -10.26 -1.29 -0.21
C SER A 55 -9.49 0.04 -0.09
N TYR A 56 -8.36 0.05 0.62
CA TYR A 56 -7.49 1.24 0.76
C TYR A 56 -6.66 1.55 -0.50
N ALA A 57 -6.56 0.63 -1.45
CA ALA A 57 -5.77 0.77 -2.67
C ALA A 57 -6.60 0.55 -3.95
N VAL A 58 -7.68 -0.23 -3.86
CA VAL A 58 -8.61 -0.49 -4.98
C VAL A 58 -9.84 0.38 -4.78
N ILE A 59 -9.68 1.67 -5.10
CA ILE A 59 -10.65 2.74 -4.85
C ILE A 59 -11.34 3.09 -6.18
N LYS A 60 -12.66 3.31 -6.13
CA LYS A 60 -13.49 3.60 -7.31
C LYS A 60 -12.95 4.80 -8.11
N GLU A 61 -12.63 5.88 -7.43
CA GLU A 61 -12.14 7.14 -8.04
C GLU A 61 -10.80 6.95 -8.76
N ILE A 62 -9.94 6.04 -8.27
CA ILE A 62 -8.70 5.68 -8.97
C ILE A 62 -9.04 4.99 -10.30
N GLY A 63 -10.03 4.09 -10.32
CA GLY A 63 -10.49 3.44 -11.54
C GLY A 63 -11.13 4.41 -12.53
N GLU A 64 -11.95 5.34 -12.05
CA GLU A 64 -12.60 6.38 -12.89
C GLU A 64 -11.55 7.31 -13.53
N GLN A 65 -10.57 7.76 -12.75
CA GLN A 65 -9.48 8.60 -13.27
C GLN A 65 -8.60 7.83 -14.26
N ALA A 66 -8.26 6.57 -13.96
CA ALA A 66 -7.51 5.71 -14.86
C ALA A 66 -8.26 5.51 -16.19
N THR A 67 -9.56 5.23 -16.14
CA THR A 67 -10.42 5.11 -17.34
C THR A 67 -10.37 6.38 -18.19
N LYS A 68 -10.49 7.54 -17.54
CA LYS A 68 -10.45 8.84 -18.21
C LYS A 68 -9.10 9.09 -18.90
N ASP A 69 -7.99 8.79 -18.21
CA ASP A 69 -6.65 9.11 -18.68
C ASP A 69 -6.13 8.11 -19.71
N LEU A 70 -6.52 6.82 -19.58
CA LEU A 70 -6.00 5.72 -20.40
C LEU A 70 -6.94 5.32 -21.55
N GLY A 71 -8.21 5.69 -21.49
CA GLY A 71 -9.18 5.47 -22.57
C GLY A 71 -9.73 4.05 -22.66
N PHE A 72 -9.50 3.18 -21.66
CA PHE A 72 -10.12 1.85 -21.52
C PHE A 72 -10.80 1.71 -20.16
N ASN A 73 -11.68 0.70 -20.03
CA ASN A 73 -12.50 0.56 -18.84
C ASN A 73 -11.74 -0.10 -17.69
N MET A 74 -11.97 0.41 -16.47
CA MET A 74 -11.45 -0.16 -15.24
C MET A 74 -12.59 -0.66 -14.36
N VAL A 75 -12.45 -1.88 -13.83
CA VAL A 75 -13.35 -2.45 -12.82
C VAL A 75 -12.54 -2.67 -11.54
N MET A 76 -12.81 -1.84 -10.55
CA MET A 76 -12.14 -1.88 -9.25
C MET A 76 -12.91 -2.78 -8.30
N GLN A 77 -12.30 -3.89 -7.87
CA GLN A 77 -12.91 -4.89 -6.98
C GLN A 77 -12.18 -4.93 -5.64
N ALA A 78 -12.67 -4.16 -4.68
CA ALA A 78 -12.21 -4.26 -3.30
C ALA A 78 -12.68 -5.58 -2.69
N VAL A 79 -11.75 -6.40 -2.22
CA VAL A 79 -12.00 -7.72 -1.64
C VAL A 79 -11.17 -7.94 -0.38
N THR A 80 -11.60 -8.88 0.46
CA THR A 80 -10.80 -9.31 1.62
C THR A 80 -9.58 -10.12 1.17
N ASP A 81 -8.59 -10.24 2.04
CA ASP A 81 -7.33 -10.91 1.75
C ASP A 81 -7.53 -12.37 1.33
N ASP A 82 -8.35 -13.12 2.07
CA ASP A 82 -8.64 -14.52 1.77
C ASP A 82 -9.32 -14.67 0.41
N VAL A 83 -10.27 -13.80 0.09
CA VAL A 83 -10.94 -13.78 -1.21
C VAL A 83 -9.95 -13.48 -2.32
N GLN A 84 -9.06 -12.49 -2.13
CA GLN A 84 -8.05 -12.13 -3.11
C GLN A 84 -7.08 -13.29 -3.39
N ILE A 85 -6.51 -13.90 -2.34
CA ILE A 85 -5.58 -15.02 -2.44
C ILE A 85 -6.25 -16.21 -3.13
N ASN A 86 -7.44 -16.61 -2.63
CA ASN A 86 -8.17 -17.76 -3.16
C ASN A 86 -8.55 -17.57 -4.63
N ARG A 87 -9.12 -16.42 -5.00
CA ARG A 87 -9.46 -16.12 -6.40
C ARG A 87 -8.22 -16.09 -7.30
N SER A 88 -7.13 -15.49 -6.85
CA SER A 88 -5.88 -15.44 -7.63
C SER A 88 -5.35 -16.84 -7.97
N ILE A 89 -5.56 -17.83 -7.09
CA ILE A 89 -5.08 -19.20 -7.28
C ILE A 89 -6.10 -20.07 -8.01
N THR A 90 -7.39 -20.00 -7.63
CA THR A 90 -8.42 -20.93 -8.13
C THR A 90 -9.18 -20.42 -9.34
N GLN A 91 -9.24 -19.08 -9.51
CA GLN A 91 -9.99 -18.40 -10.57
C GLN A 91 -9.15 -17.25 -11.18
N PRO A 92 -7.89 -17.49 -11.59
CA PRO A 92 -6.95 -16.43 -11.98
C PRO A 92 -7.47 -15.56 -13.12
N ASN A 93 -8.27 -16.10 -14.03
CA ASN A 93 -8.82 -15.39 -15.18
C ASN A 93 -9.92 -14.37 -14.82
N THR A 94 -10.34 -14.28 -13.56
CA THR A 94 -11.33 -13.30 -13.09
C THR A 94 -10.69 -11.99 -12.58
N ILE A 95 -9.38 -11.93 -12.54
CA ILE A 95 -8.58 -10.78 -12.15
C ILE A 95 -7.54 -10.53 -13.25
N ASP A 96 -7.32 -9.29 -13.62
CA ASP A 96 -6.30 -8.92 -14.61
C ASP A 96 -5.05 -8.34 -13.93
N VAL A 97 -5.25 -7.46 -12.95
CA VAL A 97 -4.16 -6.88 -12.16
C VAL A 97 -4.47 -7.06 -10.68
N ASN A 98 -3.55 -7.67 -9.96
CA ASN A 98 -3.61 -7.76 -8.50
C ASN A 98 -2.93 -6.55 -7.86
N ASN A 99 -3.62 -5.91 -6.91
CA ASN A 99 -3.00 -4.99 -5.97
C ASN A 99 -2.65 -5.77 -4.71
N ILE A 100 -1.38 -6.16 -4.60
CA ILE A 100 -0.90 -7.17 -3.65
C ILE A 100 -0.20 -6.48 -2.48
N ASP A 101 -0.62 -6.81 -1.29
CA ASP A 101 0.05 -6.40 -0.07
C ASP A 101 1.13 -7.42 0.36
N SER A 102 2.06 -6.98 1.20
CA SER A 102 3.21 -7.75 1.65
C SER A 102 2.84 -9.08 2.32
N THR A 103 1.66 -9.16 2.93
CA THR A 103 1.15 -10.38 3.59
C THR A 103 0.54 -11.40 2.62
N LYS A 104 0.40 -11.06 1.33
CA LYS A 104 -0.17 -11.95 0.31
C LYS A 104 0.87 -12.50 -0.65
N MET A 105 1.96 -11.75 -0.86
CA MET A 105 2.97 -12.09 -1.85
C MET A 105 3.51 -13.52 -1.67
N PRO A 106 3.88 -14.00 -0.47
CA PRO A 106 4.41 -15.35 -0.31
C PRO A 106 3.45 -16.46 -0.73
N TYR A 107 2.13 -16.25 -0.62
CA TYR A 107 1.14 -17.24 -1.08
C TYR A 107 1.06 -17.36 -2.60
N LEU A 108 1.37 -16.31 -3.33
CA LEU A 108 1.23 -16.23 -4.79
C LEU A 108 2.53 -16.57 -5.52
N VAL A 109 3.68 -16.33 -4.88
CA VAL A 109 4.99 -16.71 -5.41
C VAL A 109 5.06 -18.23 -5.59
N GLY A 110 5.56 -18.67 -6.73
CA GLY A 110 5.68 -20.09 -7.06
C GLY A 110 4.39 -20.76 -7.53
N LYS A 111 3.25 -20.09 -7.49
CA LYS A 111 1.97 -20.61 -8.03
C LYS A 111 1.83 -20.40 -9.53
N GLY A 112 2.68 -19.58 -10.16
CA GLY A 112 2.62 -19.27 -11.58
C GLY A 112 1.41 -18.44 -12.00
N VAL A 113 0.71 -17.84 -11.04
CA VAL A 113 -0.49 -17.03 -11.30
C VAL A 113 -0.17 -15.56 -11.59
N LEU A 114 0.99 -15.08 -11.14
CA LEU A 114 1.47 -13.73 -11.41
C LEU A 114 2.49 -13.76 -12.55
N ARG A 115 2.49 -12.70 -13.33
CA ARG A 115 3.47 -12.49 -14.40
C ARG A 115 4.69 -11.79 -13.85
N PRO A 116 5.92 -12.34 -13.95
CA PRO A 116 7.14 -11.61 -13.66
C PRO A 116 7.23 -10.34 -14.52
N ILE A 117 7.59 -9.23 -13.91
CA ILE A 117 7.60 -7.92 -14.55
C ILE A 117 9.04 -7.57 -14.90
N PRO A 118 9.43 -7.48 -16.18
CA PRO A 118 10.75 -6.95 -16.52
C PRO A 118 10.91 -5.53 -15.98
N VAL A 119 11.99 -5.24 -15.24
CA VAL A 119 12.28 -3.90 -14.70
C VAL A 119 12.18 -2.83 -15.79
N ALA A 120 12.64 -3.14 -17.03
CA ALA A 120 12.57 -2.24 -18.18
C ALA A 120 11.14 -1.86 -18.60
N LYS A 121 10.11 -2.59 -18.16
CA LYS A 121 8.69 -2.25 -18.41
C LYS A 121 8.13 -1.25 -17.40
N TYR A 122 8.82 -1.00 -16.30
CA TYR A 122 8.39 -0.05 -15.28
C TYR A 122 9.11 1.30 -15.47
N LYS A 123 8.37 2.29 -15.99
CA LYS A 123 8.89 3.59 -16.42
C LYS A 123 9.48 4.42 -15.26
N GLN A 124 8.92 4.30 -14.04
CA GLN A 124 9.35 5.09 -12.86
C GLN A 124 10.37 4.36 -11.98
N TRP A 125 11.03 3.31 -12.48
CA TRP A 125 12.00 2.55 -11.70
C TRP A 125 13.10 3.42 -11.06
N ALA A 126 13.65 4.37 -11.81
CA ALA A 126 14.72 5.25 -11.34
C ALA A 126 14.26 6.22 -10.24
N ASP A 127 12.97 6.59 -10.23
CA ASP A 127 12.36 7.52 -9.27
C ASP A 127 11.74 6.80 -8.05
N THR A 128 11.72 5.45 -8.08
CA THR A 128 11.21 4.64 -6.96
C THR A 128 12.15 4.78 -5.75
N VAL A 129 11.57 5.01 -4.57
CA VAL A 129 12.34 5.22 -3.35
C VAL A 129 13.34 4.10 -3.08
N PRO A 130 14.54 4.41 -2.54
CA PRO A 130 15.61 3.44 -2.31
C PRO A 130 15.22 2.26 -1.42
N LEU A 131 14.21 2.43 -0.59
CA LEU A 131 13.64 1.36 0.23
C LEU A 131 13.27 0.11 -0.59
N PHE A 132 12.71 0.30 -1.79
CA PHE A 132 12.34 -0.80 -2.70
C PHE A 132 13.52 -1.24 -3.57
N THR A 133 14.36 -0.31 -4.02
CA THR A 133 15.38 -0.59 -5.04
C THR A 133 16.75 -0.95 -4.48
N LYS A 134 17.03 -0.61 -3.20
CA LYS A 134 18.35 -0.74 -2.55
C LYS A 134 18.29 -1.28 -1.12
N ASN A 135 17.12 -1.64 -0.60
CA ASN A 135 16.89 -2.02 0.80
C ASN A 135 17.38 -0.97 1.81
N ALA A 136 17.36 0.29 1.45
CA ALA A 136 17.89 1.38 2.25
C ALA A 136 16.98 2.61 2.21
N TYR A 137 17.06 3.42 3.24
CA TYR A 137 16.44 4.75 3.26
C TYR A 137 17.31 5.79 2.53
N PRO A 138 16.79 6.99 2.21
CA PRO A 138 17.57 8.02 1.51
C PRO A 138 18.85 8.48 2.25
N ASN A 139 18.86 8.36 3.57
CA ASN A 139 20.05 8.65 4.40
C ASN A 139 21.10 7.54 4.41
N GLY A 140 20.88 6.44 3.68
CA GLY A 140 21.77 5.28 3.60
C GLY A 140 21.56 4.23 4.70
N GLN A 141 20.70 4.48 5.69
CA GLN A 141 20.35 3.49 6.71
C GLN A 141 19.67 2.29 6.04
N GLN A 142 20.08 1.07 6.42
CA GLN A 142 19.46 -0.15 5.91
C GLN A 142 18.06 -0.36 6.50
N ALA A 143 17.15 -0.91 5.69
CA ALA A 143 15.83 -1.32 6.18
C ALA A 143 15.96 -2.42 7.23
N SER A 144 15.01 -2.49 8.17
CA SER A 144 14.94 -3.55 9.17
C SER A 144 14.96 -4.94 8.51
N ASN A 145 15.71 -5.86 9.07
CA ASN A 145 15.75 -7.28 8.69
C ASN A 145 14.69 -8.13 9.43
N GLN A 146 13.85 -7.51 10.26
CA GLN A 146 12.72 -8.16 10.93
C GLN A 146 11.52 -8.18 9.99
N GLY A 147 10.92 -9.33 9.78
CA GLY A 147 9.92 -9.56 8.75
C GLY A 147 10.53 -9.64 7.36
N LEU A 148 9.77 -9.26 6.34
CA LEU A 148 10.20 -9.26 4.95
C LEU A 148 10.18 -7.83 4.41
N SER A 149 11.34 -7.21 4.29
CA SER A 149 11.45 -5.84 3.77
C SER A 149 10.94 -5.74 2.33
N PRO A 150 10.55 -4.53 1.88
CA PRO A 150 10.08 -4.33 0.50
C PRO A 150 11.05 -4.88 -0.55
N PHE A 151 12.33 -4.60 -0.43
CA PHE A 151 13.36 -5.08 -1.34
C PHE A 151 13.45 -6.60 -1.40
N ASN A 152 13.39 -7.29 -0.26
CA ASN A 152 13.53 -8.74 -0.17
C ASN A 152 12.34 -9.52 -0.74
N SER A 153 11.20 -8.85 -0.99
CA SER A 153 10.03 -9.43 -1.64
C SER A 153 9.86 -9.00 -3.10
N LEU A 154 10.69 -8.04 -3.55
CA LEU A 154 10.45 -7.34 -4.82
C LEU A 154 10.89 -8.11 -6.06
N PHE A 155 11.82 -9.05 -5.94
CA PHE A 155 12.43 -9.66 -7.12
C PHE A 155 12.19 -11.17 -7.21
N TYR A 156 11.87 -11.65 -8.41
CA TYR A 156 11.97 -13.05 -8.76
C TYR A 156 13.41 -13.41 -9.11
N ALA A 157 13.79 -14.67 -8.82
CA ALA A 157 15.12 -15.17 -9.17
C ALA A 157 15.33 -15.23 -10.70
N ASP A 158 14.24 -15.45 -11.45
CA ASP A 158 14.24 -15.59 -12.90
C ASP A 158 12.87 -15.20 -13.51
N LYS A 159 12.80 -15.28 -14.84
CA LYS A 159 11.59 -15.04 -15.63
C LYS A 159 10.46 -16.05 -15.39
N ASP A 160 10.73 -17.19 -14.76
CA ASP A 160 9.73 -18.22 -14.52
C ASP A 160 8.84 -17.90 -13.30
N GLY A 161 9.24 -16.93 -12.46
CA GLY A 161 8.44 -16.42 -11.35
C GLY A 161 8.13 -17.44 -10.25
N LYS A 162 9.01 -18.42 -10.03
CA LYS A 162 8.79 -19.51 -9.08
C LYS A 162 9.40 -19.29 -7.71
N LYS A 163 10.43 -18.44 -7.63
CA LYS A 163 11.18 -18.18 -6.39
C LYS A 163 11.52 -16.70 -6.27
N LEU A 164 11.52 -16.20 -5.03
CA LEU A 164 12.10 -14.90 -4.72
C LEU A 164 13.62 -14.95 -4.86
N ALA A 165 14.19 -13.84 -5.31
CA ALA A 165 15.64 -13.66 -5.33
C ALA A 165 16.14 -13.22 -3.96
N THR A 166 17.42 -13.46 -3.68
CA THR A 166 18.13 -12.93 -2.50
C THR A 166 18.71 -11.53 -2.73
N GLY A 167 18.48 -10.94 -3.90
CA GLY A 167 18.98 -9.63 -4.31
C GLY A 167 18.28 -9.13 -5.57
N ALA A 168 18.68 -7.97 -6.08
CA ALA A 168 18.10 -7.38 -7.28
C ALA A 168 18.32 -8.25 -8.51
N THR A 169 17.29 -8.38 -9.34
CA THR A 169 17.31 -9.03 -10.65
C THR A 169 16.59 -8.18 -11.68
N GLU A 170 16.45 -8.67 -12.90
CA GLU A 170 15.69 -8.02 -13.97
C GLU A 170 14.18 -8.24 -13.91
N PHE A 171 13.67 -9.02 -12.93
CA PHE A 171 12.25 -9.41 -12.84
C PHE A 171 11.65 -9.06 -11.48
N LEU A 172 10.68 -8.15 -11.49
CA LEU A 172 9.91 -7.77 -10.30
C LEU A 172 8.75 -8.74 -10.06
N THR A 173 8.41 -8.92 -8.80
CA THR A 173 7.20 -9.64 -8.35
C THR A 173 5.96 -8.76 -8.46
N PHE A 174 6.11 -7.47 -8.22
CA PHE A 174 5.10 -6.42 -8.34
C PHE A 174 5.78 -5.08 -8.60
N VAL A 175 5.05 -4.12 -9.14
CA VAL A 175 5.48 -2.71 -9.17
C VAL A 175 5.06 -2.06 -7.85
N PRO A 176 6.01 -1.55 -7.03
CA PRO A 176 5.68 -0.91 -5.77
C PRO A 176 4.78 0.30 -5.96
N THR A 177 3.79 0.50 -5.08
CA THR A 177 2.83 1.62 -5.21
C THR A 177 2.66 2.41 -3.93
N ILE A 178 2.21 1.75 -2.86
CA ILE A 178 1.87 2.37 -1.58
C ILE A 178 2.68 1.71 -0.48
N TYR A 179 3.12 2.47 0.51
CA TYR A 179 3.71 1.95 1.73
C TYR A 179 3.40 2.87 2.90
N ASN A 180 3.44 2.34 4.11
CA ASN A 180 3.18 3.10 5.32
C ASN A 180 3.75 2.39 6.56
N ALA A 181 3.61 3.08 7.69
CA ALA A 181 3.98 2.61 9.02
C ALA A 181 2.75 2.57 9.90
N ASP A 182 2.64 1.56 10.75
CA ASP A 182 1.57 1.40 11.74
C ASP A 182 2.13 1.31 13.15
N THR A 183 1.33 1.77 14.13
CA THR A 183 1.70 1.84 15.54
C THR A 183 0.47 1.81 16.44
N LEU A 184 0.62 2.22 17.70
CA LEU A 184 -0.51 2.41 18.60
C LEU A 184 -1.19 3.76 18.36
N GLY A 185 -2.52 3.72 18.30
CA GLY A 185 -3.36 4.91 18.47
C GLY A 185 -3.82 5.03 19.90
N ILE A 186 -3.89 6.23 20.42
CA ILE A 186 -4.36 6.50 21.79
C ILE A 186 -5.39 7.63 21.85
N ARG A 187 -6.14 7.66 22.95
CA ARG A 187 -7.01 8.76 23.37
C ARG A 187 -6.29 9.58 24.45
N PRO A 188 -5.57 10.66 24.09
CA PRO A 188 -4.79 11.46 25.05
C PRO A 188 -5.62 11.97 26.21
N ASP A 189 -6.87 12.37 25.95
CA ASP A 189 -7.83 12.83 26.94
C ASP A 189 -8.23 11.76 27.98
N LEU A 190 -8.13 10.46 27.61
CA LEU A 190 -8.51 9.34 28.49
C LEU A 190 -7.29 8.63 29.12
N VAL A 191 -6.10 8.71 28.49
CA VAL A 191 -4.88 8.14 29.06
C VAL A 191 -4.08 9.13 29.91
N GLY A 192 -4.46 10.42 29.90
CA GLY A 192 -3.86 11.49 30.72
C GLY A 192 -2.75 12.28 30.03
N GLY A 193 -2.67 12.21 28.68
CA GLY A 193 -1.72 12.97 27.86
C GLY A 193 -1.02 12.14 26.78
N ARG A 194 -0.45 12.83 25.79
CA ARG A 194 0.28 12.19 24.67
C ARG A 194 1.60 11.54 25.11
N ASP A 195 2.16 11.97 26.23
CA ASP A 195 3.41 11.48 26.83
C ASP A 195 3.25 10.20 27.67
N LYS A 196 2.02 9.74 27.88
CA LYS A 196 1.72 8.59 28.76
C LYS A 196 1.90 7.23 28.10
N VAL A 197 1.95 7.21 26.77
CA VAL A 197 2.21 6.01 25.96
C VAL A 197 3.40 6.32 25.05
N THR A 198 4.50 5.60 25.22
CA THR A 198 5.76 5.89 24.50
C THR A 198 6.47 4.62 24.01
N THR A 199 5.91 3.45 24.30
CA THR A 199 6.52 2.14 24.01
C THR A 199 5.43 1.11 23.72
N TRP A 200 5.72 0.12 22.87
CA TRP A 200 4.77 -0.93 22.55
C TRP A 200 4.26 -1.71 23.79
N LYS A 201 5.08 -1.84 24.84
CA LYS A 201 4.65 -2.52 26.08
C LYS A 201 3.42 -1.88 26.70
N ASP A 202 3.16 -0.60 26.47
CA ASP A 202 2.03 0.12 27.05
C ASP A 202 0.69 -0.46 26.58
N LEU A 203 0.64 -1.14 25.42
CA LEU A 203 -0.53 -1.92 24.97
C LEU A 203 -0.94 -2.99 25.98
N LEU A 204 0.03 -3.55 26.70
CA LEU A 204 -0.15 -4.65 27.65
C LEU A 204 -0.02 -4.20 29.13
N ASP A 205 0.04 -2.89 29.39
CA ASP A 205 0.15 -2.35 30.74
C ASP A 205 -1.15 -2.61 31.52
N PRO A 206 -1.08 -3.25 32.71
CA PRO A 206 -2.25 -3.56 33.55
C PRO A 206 -3.13 -2.35 33.89
N LYS A 207 -2.60 -1.12 33.89
CA LYS A 207 -3.38 0.11 34.14
C LYS A 207 -4.46 0.36 33.09
N TYR A 208 -4.30 -0.22 31.88
CA TYR A 208 -5.26 -0.10 30.78
C TYR A 208 -6.13 -1.36 30.58
N LYS A 209 -6.13 -2.25 31.59
CA LYS A 209 -6.95 -3.46 31.58
C LYS A 209 -8.42 -3.15 31.24
N GLY A 210 -8.99 -3.89 30.30
CA GLY A 210 -10.37 -3.72 29.82
C GLY A 210 -10.58 -2.50 28.92
N LYS A 211 -9.50 -1.81 28.51
CA LYS A 211 -9.56 -0.58 27.68
C LYS A 211 -8.62 -0.63 26.47
N THR A 212 -8.10 -1.80 26.12
CA THR A 212 -7.22 -2.00 24.97
C THR A 212 -7.89 -2.83 23.90
N ALA A 213 -7.48 -2.65 22.64
CA ALA A 213 -7.89 -3.50 21.54
C ALA A 213 -6.72 -3.85 20.64
N LEU A 214 -6.87 -4.92 19.87
CA LEU A 214 -5.87 -5.43 18.97
C LEU A 214 -6.53 -5.76 17.63
N VAL A 215 -5.77 -5.63 16.52
CA VAL A 215 -6.23 -6.08 15.22
C VAL A 215 -6.37 -7.60 15.19
N ASP A 216 -7.53 -8.10 14.79
CA ASP A 216 -7.79 -9.52 14.58
C ASP A 216 -7.43 -9.92 13.15
N TYR A 217 -6.14 -9.98 12.91
CA TYR A 217 -5.53 -10.53 11.72
C TYR A 217 -4.18 -11.15 12.11
N ALA A 218 -4.10 -12.48 12.11
CA ALA A 218 -2.97 -13.23 12.70
C ALA A 218 -1.60 -12.72 12.24
N ALA A 219 -1.36 -12.56 10.94
CA ALA A 219 -0.08 -12.13 10.38
C ALA A 219 0.33 -10.70 10.77
N VAL A 220 -0.62 -9.87 11.22
CA VAL A 220 -0.41 -8.48 11.62
C VAL A 220 -0.43 -8.35 13.15
N GLY A 221 -1.50 -8.85 13.78
CA GLY A 221 -1.68 -8.74 15.22
C GLY A 221 -0.60 -9.42 16.02
N VAL A 222 -0.07 -10.57 15.54
CA VAL A 222 1.04 -11.26 16.24
C VAL A 222 2.32 -10.44 16.23
N VAL A 223 2.59 -9.63 15.21
CA VAL A 223 3.76 -8.75 15.15
C VAL A 223 3.62 -7.60 16.15
N ASP A 224 2.43 -6.98 16.24
CA ASP A 224 2.16 -5.95 17.24
C ASP A 224 2.34 -6.48 18.68
N VAL A 225 1.84 -7.71 18.91
CA VAL A 225 2.05 -8.42 20.20
C VAL A 225 3.53 -8.71 20.46
N ALA A 226 4.26 -9.20 19.45
CA ALA A 226 5.68 -9.50 19.62
C ALA A 226 6.49 -8.24 19.95
N MET A 227 6.18 -7.10 19.31
CA MET A 227 6.80 -5.83 19.64
C MET A 227 6.48 -5.40 21.08
N ALA A 228 5.24 -5.62 21.54
CA ALA A 228 4.85 -5.30 22.91
C ALA A 228 5.51 -6.21 23.95
N LEU A 229 5.59 -7.51 23.71
CA LEU A 229 6.21 -8.49 24.61
C LEU A 229 7.74 -8.30 24.69
N GLU A 230 8.40 -8.05 23.55
CA GLU A 230 9.83 -7.73 23.52
C GLU A 230 10.14 -6.43 24.27
N ALA A 231 9.33 -5.38 24.06
CA ALA A 231 9.45 -4.10 24.76
C ALA A 231 9.18 -4.21 26.27
N ARG A 232 8.33 -5.17 26.68
CA ARG A 232 8.05 -5.47 28.08
C ARG A 232 9.17 -6.31 28.73
N GLY A 233 10.00 -6.95 27.92
CA GLY A 233 11.12 -7.77 28.37
C GLY A 233 10.76 -9.23 28.67
N ASP A 234 9.63 -9.73 28.15
CA ASP A 234 9.23 -11.13 28.34
C ASP A 234 10.22 -12.10 27.69
N PHE A 235 10.62 -11.83 26.45
CA PHE A 235 11.67 -12.53 25.71
C PHE A 235 12.03 -11.79 24.41
N LYS A 236 13.13 -12.20 23.78
CA LYS A 236 13.53 -11.70 22.47
C LYS A 236 13.13 -12.68 21.38
N TYR A 237 12.67 -12.15 20.27
CA TYR A 237 12.42 -12.89 19.04
C TYR A 237 13.66 -12.95 18.17
N GLY A 238 13.88 -14.09 17.51
CA GLY A 238 14.87 -14.16 16.44
C GLY A 238 14.47 -13.28 15.25
N ASN A 239 13.23 -13.46 14.78
CA ASN A 239 12.59 -12.58 13.82
C ASN A 239 11.08 -12.48 14.13
N LYS A 240 10.64 -11.29 14.54
CA LYS A 240 9.22 -11.03 14.88
C LYS A 240 8.26 -11.28 13.72
N GLY A 241 8.72 -11.13 12.49
CA GLY A 241 7.93 -11.42 11.28
C GLY A 241 8.08 -12.85 10.78
N ASN A 242 8.97 -13.67 11.36
CA ASN A 242 9.13 -15.10 11.01
C ASN A 242 9.47 -15.93 12.26
N MET A 243 8.48 -16.10 13.13
CA MET A 243 8.61 -16.76 14.41
C MET A 243 8.69 -18.28 14.25
N THR A 244 9.48 -18.92 15.10
CA THR A 244 9.45 -20.37 15.32
C THR A 244 8.14 -20.79 16.02
N LYS A 245 7.79 -22.08 15.96
CA LYS A 245 6.62 -22.61 16.68
C LYS A 245 6.69 -22.36 18.19
N ASP A 246 7.88 -22.49 18.79
CA ASP A 246 8.10 -22.21 20.21
C ASP A 246 7.84 -20.74 20.56
N GLU A 247 8.30 -19.79 19.72
CA GLU A 247 8.02 -18.37 19.90
C GLU A 247 6.53 -18.06 19.72
N ILE A 248 5.86 -18.68 18.74
CA ILE A 248 4.40 -18.57 18.55
C ILE A 248 3.66 -19.09 19.79
N ASP A 249 4.01 -20.28 20.29
CA ASP A 249 3.34 -20.88 21.46
C ASP A 249 3.49 -20.04 22.71
N LYS A 250 4.67 -19.52 22.99
CA LYS A 250 4.93 -18.61 24.12
C LYS A 250 4.12 -17.33 24.00
N THR A 251 4.12 -16.72 22.81
CA THR A 251 3.37 -15.50 22.50
C THR A 251 1.88 -15.72 22.73
N ILE A 252 1.30 -16.74 22.10
CA ILE A 252 -0.13 -17.02 22.17
C ILE A 252 -0.56 -17.42 23.59
N LYS A 253 0.26 -18.17 24.32
CA LYS A 253 -0.03 -18.50 25.73
C LYS A 253 -0.20 -17.24 26.58
N ILE A 254 0.74 -16.29 26.48
CA ILE A 254 0.65 -15.02 27.22
C ILE A 254 -0.61 -14.25 26.82
N MET A 255 -0.94 -14.23 25.52
CA MET A 255 -2.11 -13.52 25.02
C MET A 255 -3.42 -14.14 25.52
N ILE A 256 -3.52 -15.48 25.57
CA ILE A 256 -4.66 -16.19 26.17
C ILE A 256 -4.80 -15.83 27.65
N ASP A 257 -3.71 -15.82 28.41
CA ASP A 257 -3.72 -15.49 29.85
C ASP A 257 -4.18 -14.03 30.05
N LEU A 258 -3.69 -13.07 29.25
CA LEU A 258 -4.13 -11.68 29.28
C LEU A 258 -5.61 -11.52 28.93
N LYS A 259 -6.09 -12.23 27.91
CA LYS A 259 -7.50 -12.18 27.50
C LYS A 259 -8.41 -12.75 28.57
N LYS A 260 -8.10 -13.92 29.12
CA LYS A 260 -8.83 -14.53 30.24
C LYS A 260 -8.80 -13.65 31.50
N GLY A 261 -7.71 -12.89 31.66
CA GLY A 261 -7.59 -11.88 32.70
C GLY A 261 -8.44 -10.63 32.42
N GLY A 262 -9.09 -10.50 31.26
CA GLY A 262 -9.91 -9.36 30.89
C GLY A 262 -9.09 -8.12 30.48
N HIS A 263 -7.88 -8.29 29.96
CA HIS A 263 -7.02 -7.18 29.54
C HIS A 263 -7.57 -6.45 28.32
N PHE A 264 -8.04 -7.20 27.32
CA PHE A 264 -8.58 -6.63 26.07
C PHE A 264 -10.07 -6.34 26.20
N ARG A 265 -10.49 -5.16 25.69
CA ARG A 265 -11.89 -4.79 25.54
C ARG A 265 -12.48 -5.41 24.29
N SER A 266 -11.71 -5.44 23.21
CA SER A 266 -12.19 -5.90 21.91
C SER A 266 -11.05 -6.31 20.97
N PHE A 267 -11.44 -7.00 19.88
CA PHE A 267 -10.60 -7.26 18.73
C PHE A 267 -11.32 -6.71 17.50
N TRP A 268 -10.57 -6.12 16.55
CA TRP A 268 -11.17 -5.48 15.38
C TRP A 268 -10.53 -6.00 14.09
N SER A 269 -11.33 -6.16 13.04
CA SER A 269 -10.92 -6.67 11.73
C SER A 269 -11.22 -5.72 10.58
N THR A 270 -11.92 -4.59 10.84
CA THR A 270 -12.23 -3.59 9.82
C THR A 270 -11.79 -2.19 10.24
N PHE A 271 -11.55 -1.33 9.25
CA PHE A 271 -11.21 0.08 9.45
C PHE A 271 -12.24 0.78 10.35
N ASP A 272 -13.53 0.62 10.04
CA ASP A 272 -14.61 1.27 10.78
C ASP A 272 -14.71 0.79 12.22
N GLN A 273 -14.48 -0.50 12.50
CA GLN A 273 -14.43 -1.01 13.87
C GLN A 273 -13.31 -0.33 14.67
N SER A 274 -12.10 -0.23 14.08
CA SER A 274 -10.96 0.46 14.71
C SER A 274 -11.31 1.91 15.04
N VAL A 275 -11.88 2.65 14.08
CA VAL A 275 -12.29 4.06 14.28
C VAL A 275 -13.36 4.18 15.36
N ASN A 276 -14.39 3.33 15.34
CA ASN A 276 -15.52 3.42 16.26
C ASN A 276 -15.14 3.07 17.71
N LEU A 277 -14.26 2.06 17.94
CA LEU A 277 -13.74 1.71 19.26
C LEU A 277 -13.00 2.88 19.91
N MET A 278 -12.16 3.57 19.15
CA MET A 278 -11.44 4.76 19.64
C MET A 278 -12.38 5.94 19.85
N ALA A 279 -13.30 6.19 18.91
CA ALA A 279 -14.21 7.31 18.98
C ALA A 279 -15.18 7.20 20.16
N SER A 280 -15.67 6.00 20.48
CA SER A 280 -16.56 5.78 21.65
C SER A 280 -15.85 5.96 23.00
N GLY A 281 -14.51 5.82 23.03
CA GLY A 281 -13.74 5.82 24.28
C GLY A 281 -13.80 4.49 25.05
N GLU A 282 -14.44 3.46 24.52
CA GLU A 282 -14.38 2.09 25.07
C GLU A 282 -12.95 1.55 25.07
N VAL A 283 -12.18 1.94 24.08
CA VAL A 283 -10.78 1.64 23.92
C VAL A 283 -9.98 2.93 23.98
N VAL A 284 -8.90 2.93 24.74
CA VAL A 284 -8.05 4.10 24.92
C VAL A 284 -6.66 3.92 24.32
N ILE A 285 -6.27 2.66 24.05
CA ILE A 285 -5.05 2.25 23.34
C ILE A 285 -5.39 1.06 22.44
N GLN A 286 -4.96 1.12 21.18
CA GLN A 286 -5.03 -0.04 20.30
C GLN A 286 -3.95 0.02 19.21
N SER A 287 -3.58 -1.13 18.61
CA SER A 287 -2.90 -1.10 17.31
C SER A 287 -3.80 -0.39 16.31
N MET A 288 -3.27 0.53 15.51
CA MET A 288 -4.11 1.40 14.70
C MET A 288 -3.40 1.85 13.44
N TRP A 289 -4.16 2.03 12.38
CA TRP A 289 -3.66 2.59 11.12
C TRP A 289 -3.69 4.13 11.17
N SER A 290 -2.66 4.78 10.63
CA SER A 290 -2.55 6.24 10.59
C SER A 290 -3.82 6.93 10.05
N PRO A 291 -4.44 6.49 8.94
CA PRO A 291 -5.68 7.08 8.46
C PRO A 291 -6.86 6.95 9.42
N ALA A 292 -6.90 5.88 10.23
CA ALA A 292 -7.96 5.70 11.22
C ALA A 292 -7.84 6.71 12.38
N VAL A 293 -6.61 7.06 12.79
CA VAL A 293 -6.39 8.16 13.76
C VAL A 293 -6.95 9.47 13.22
N THR A 294 -6.66 9.79 11.97
CA THR A 294 -7.15 11.00 11.32
C THR A 294 -8.69 10.99 11.20
N ALA A 295 -9.29 9.82 10.89
CA ALA A 295 -10.74 9.67 10.85
C ALA A 295 -11.42 9.88 12.22
N VAL A 296 -10.77 9.53 13.33
CA VAL A 296 -11.25 9.87 14.68
C VAL A 296 -11.17 11.37 14.93
N ARG A 297 -10.05 12.01 14.54
CA ARG A 297 -9.88 13.47 14.69
C ARG A 297 -10.88 14.27 13.88
N SER A 298 -11.24 13.84 12.68
CA SER A 298 -12.24 14.52 11.85
C SER A 298 -13.62 14.60 12.52
N ARG A 299 -13.90 13.70 13.49
CA ARG A 299 -15.10 13.74 14.34
C ARG A 299 -14.97 14.69 15.54
N GLY A 300 -13.89 15.46 15.65
CA GLY A 300 -13.61 16.36 16.77
C GLY A 300 -13.11 15.68 18.04
N ILE A 301 -12.65 14.45 17.94
CA ILE A 301 -12.18 13.63 19.07
C ILE A 301 -10.65 13.61 19.05
N ASP A 302 -10.00 13.90 20.20
CA ASP A 302 -8.53 13.82 20.28
C ASP A 302 -8.07 12.36 20.18
N CYS A 303 -7.25 12.11 19.21
CA CYS A 303 -6.63 10.81 18.93
C CYS A 303 -5.20 11.02 18.46
N TYR A 304 -4.27 10.23 18.95
CA TYR A 304 -2.84 10.42 18.66
C TYR A 304 -2.20 9.14 18.15
N TYR A 305 -1.46 9.26 17.08
CA TYR A 305 -0.69 8.18 16.46
C TYR A 305 0.73 8.20 17.04
N VAL A 306 1.05 7.26 17.91
CA VAL A 306 2.20 7.36 18.80
C VAL A 306 3.51 7.00 18.09
N PRO A 307 4.53 7.88 18.08
CA PRO A 307 5.89 7.52 17.69
C PRO A 307 6.57 6.75 18.82
N LEU A 308 6.46 5.42 18.78
CA LEU A 308 6.97 4.54 19.85
C LEU A 308 8.49 4.37 19.76
N LYS A 309 9.13 4.16 20.92
CA LYS A 309 10.60 4.03 21.03
C LYS A 309 11.17 2.88 20.21
N GLU A 310 10.46 1.78 20.13
CA GLU A 310 10.88 0.60 19.38
C GLU A 310 10.65 0.72 17.88
N GLY A 311 9.96 1.79 17.45
CA GLY A 311 9.62 2.03 16.05
C GLY A 311 8.26 1.46 15.65
N TYR A 312 8.04 1.37 14.35
CA TYR A 312 6.77 1.07 13.71
C TYR A 312 6.75 -0.32 13.09
N ARG A 313 5.56 -0.84 12.85
CA ARG A 313 5.33 -1.96 11.94
C ARG A 313 5.13 -1.41 10.52
N GLY A 314 5.97 -1.85 9.58
CA GLY A 314 5.93 -1.40 8.19
C GLY A 314 5.12 -2.34 7.29
N TRP A 315 4.50 -1.78 6.25
CA TRP A 315 3.82 -2.53 5.21
C TRP A 315 3.90 -1.82 3.86
N PHE A 316 3.64 -2.55 2.81
CA PHE A 316 3.65 -2.04 1.44
C PHE A 316 2.73 -2.87 0.55
N VAL A 317 2.34 -2.28 -0.58
CA VAL A 317 1.57 -2.93 -1.64
C VAL A 317 2.16 -2.61 -3.00
N GLY A 318 1.81 -3.42 -3.98
CA GLY A 318 2.18 -3.19 -5.36
C GLY A 318 1.23 -3.85 -6.35
N LEU A 319 1.37 -3.47 -7.61
CA LEU A 319 0.58 -3.99 -8.71
C LEU A 319 1.32 -5.12 -9.43
N ALA A 320 0.66 -6.24 -9.62
CA ALA A 320 1.17 -7.36 -10.40
C ALA A 320 0.14 -7.81 -11.45
N PRO A 321 0.51 -7.89 -12.74
CA PRO A 321 -0.36 -8.43 -13.76
C PRO A 321 -0.47 -9.95 -13.62
N MET A 322 -1.66 -10.49 -13.93
CA MET A 322 -1.89 -11.93 -13.90
C MET A 322 -1.19 -12.63 -15.09
N ALA A 323 -0.76 -13.87 -14.88
CA ALA A 323 0.02 -14.62 -15.87
C ALA A 323 -0.73 -14.90 -17.17
N HIS A 324 -2.06 -15.06 -17.13
CA HIS A 324 -2.90 -15.36 -18.29
C HIS A 324 -3.00 -14.21 -19.30
N LEU A 325 -2.72 -12.96 -18.88
CA LEU A 325 -2.86 -11.80 -19.77
C LEU A 325 -1.97 -11.91 -21.01
N SER A 326 -2.51 -11.51 -22.16
CA SER A 326 -1.79 -11.48 -23.43
C SER A 326 -2.34 -10.40 -24.35
N GLY A 327 -1.60 -10.08 -25.42
CA GLY A 327 -2.01 -9.13 -26.46
C GLY A 327 -2.39 -7.76 -25.89
N LEU A 328 -3.39 -7.13 -26.51
CA LEU A 328 -3.84 -5.78 -26.15
C LEU A 328 -4.21 -5.62 -24.67
N LYS A 329 -4.81 -6.64 -24.07
CA LYS A 329 -5.20 -6.60 -22.64
C LYS A 329 -3.97 -6.54 -21.72
N LEU A 330 -2.90 -7.25 -22.06
CA LEU A 330 -1.63 -7.16 -21.35
C LEU A 330 -0.98 -5.78 -21.50
N ASP A 331 -1.05 -5.19 -22.69
CA ASP A 331 -0.50 -3.85 -22.90
C ASP A 331 -1.29 -2.78 -22.15
N CYS A 332 -2.62 -2.91 -22.08
CA CYS A 332 -3.44 -2.07 -21.20
C CYS A 332 -3.05 -2.22 -19.72
N ALA A 333 -2.74 -3.45 -19.27
CA ALA A 333 -2.26 -3.68 -17.91
C ALA A 333 -0.91 -3.00 -17.64
N TRP A 334 0.03 -3.01 -18.61
CA TRP A 334 1.29 -2.27 -18.49
C TRP A 334 1.09 -0.76 -18.42
N GLU A 335 0.19 -0.21 -19.24
CA GLU A 335 -0.11 1.23 -19.20
C GLU A 335 -0.77 1.62 -17.87
N TYR A 336 -1.71 0.82 -17.35
CA TYR A 336 -2.32 1.06 -16.04
C TYR A 336 -1.28 1.02 -14.90
N ILE A 337 -0.39 0.02 -14.87
CA ILE A 337 0.64 -0.11 -13.86
C ILE A 337 1.59 1.11 -13.87
N ASN A 338 1.98 1.57 -15.05
CA ASN A 338 2.83 2.77 -15.19
C ASN A 338 2.06 4.06 -14.86
N TRP A 339 0.79 4.16 -15.28
CA TRP A 339 -0.08 5.30 -14.94
C TRP A 339 -0.24 5.44 -13.42
N TYR A 340 -0.38 4.34 -12.70
CA TYR A 340 -0.59 4.33 -11.25
C TYR A 340 0.50 5.12 -10.51
N ASN A 341 1.75 5.01 -10.93
CA ASN A 341 2.89 5.74 -10.36
C ASN A 341 3.24 7.05 -11.12
N SER A 342 2.44 7.47 -12.07
CA SER A 342 2.68 8.71 -12.84
C SER A 342 2.39 10.00 -12.05
N GLY A 343 1.71 9.87 -10.89
CA GLY A 343 1.60 10.93 -9.92
C GLY A 343 0.19 11.19 -9.38
N TRP A 344 -0.86 11.19 -10.20
CA TRP A 344 -2.22 11.51 -9.75
C TRP A 344 -2.67 10.63 -8.58
N GLN A 345 -2.50 9.32 -8.73
CA GLN A 345 -2.85 8.36 -7.68
C GLN A 345 -2.04 8.61 -6.40
N GLY A 346 -0.73 8.88 -6.53
CA GLY A 346 0.14 9.19 -5.39
C GLY A 346 -0.29 10.44 -4.62
N GLY A 347 -0.73 11.50 -5.33
CA GLY A 347 -1.31 12.70 -4.72
C GLY A 347 -2.66 12.40 -4.04
N PHE A 348 -3.50 11.59 -4.70
CA PHE A 348 -4.81 11.20 -4.18
C PHE A 348 -4.70 10.45 -2.84
N ILE A 349 -3.82 9.43 -2.75
CA ILE A 349 -3.67 8.67 -1.51
C ILE A 349 -2.90 9.42 -0.42
N ALA A 350 -1.98 10.33 -0.80
CA ALA A 350 -1.26 11.14 0.18
C ALA A 350 -2.23 11.97 1.04
N LYS A 351 -3.29 12.49 0.43
CA LYS A 351 -4.36 13.20 1.13
C LYS A 351 -5.16 12.32 2.11
N GLN A 352 -4.98 11.01 2.06
CA GLN A 352 -5.53 10.04 3.01
C GLN A 352 -4.49 9.55 4.02
N GLY A 353 -3.25 10.08 3.97
CA GLY A 353 -2.17 9.76 4.90
C GLY A 353 -1.26 8.60 4.50
N TYR A 354 -1.35 8.11 3.26
CA TYR A 354 -0.47 7.08 2.71
C TYR A 354 0.71 7.69 1.93
N TYR A 355 1.76 6.90 1.68
CA TYR A 355 2.92 7.32 0.90
C TYR A 355 2.98 6.58 -0.45
N SER A 356 3.30 7.34 -1.51
CA SER A 356 3.59 6.78 -2.83
C SER A 356 5.02 6.24 -2.89
N ALA A 357 5.22 5.09 -3.54
CA ALA A 357 6.55 4.57 -3.84
C ALA A 357 7.37 5.49 -4.78
N VAL A 358 6.71 6.44 -5.45
CA VAL A 358 7.33 7.44 -6.33
C VAL A 358 6.90 8.85 -5.87
N PRO A 359 7.47 9.38 -4.78
CA PRO A 359 7.08 10.68 -4.23
C PRO A 359 7.27 11.85 -5.19
N THR A 360 8.28 11.79 -6.06
CA THR A 360 8.62 12.84 -7.04
C THR A 360 7.49 13.10 -8.04
N THR A 361 6.78 12.06 -8.46
CA THR A 361 5.60 12.18 -9.34
C THR A 361 4.38 12.62 -8.55
N ALA A 362 4.15 12.05 -7.36
CA ALA A 362 3.04 12.40 -6.47
C ALA A 362 3.04 13.88 -6.07
N LYS A 363 4.24 14.46 -5.84
CA LYS A 363 4.42 15.88 -5.47
C LYS A 363 3.74 16.84 -6.44
N LYS A 364 3.69 16.50 -7.74
CA LYS A 364 3.07 17.33 -8.78
C LYS A 364 1.55 17.47 -8.64
N PHE A 365 0.92 16.62 -7.81
CA PHE A 365 -0.52 16.56 -7.57
C PHE A 365 -0.91 16.94 -6.13
N LEU A 366 0.03 17.53 -5.40
CA LEU A 366 -0.16 18.11 -4.08
C LEU A 366 0.16 19.60 -4.12
N THR A 367 -0.54 20.40 -3.33
CA THR A 367 -0.09 21.79 -3.09
C THR A 367 1.19 21.79 -2.25
N PRO A 368 1.97 22.87 -2.24
CA PRO A 368 3.13 22.98 -1.37
C PRO A 368 2.80 22.72 0.12
N GLU A 369 1.65 23.24 0.60
CA GLU A 369 1.20 23.08 1.98
C GLU A 369 0.81 21.63 2.30
N GLU A 370 0.16 20.91 1.36
CA GLU A 370 -0.15 19.48 1.49
C GLU A 370 1.14 18.65 1.50
N TRP A 371 2.10 18.98 0.62
CA TRP A 371 3.40 18.31 0.62
C TRP A 371 4.15 18.53 1.93
N ASP A 372 4.26 19.78 2.37
CA ASP A 372 4.93 20.16 3.61
C ASP A 372 4.35 19.40 4.80
N TYR A 373 3.04 19.24 4.86
CA TYR A 373 2.38 18.49 5.92
C TYR A 373 2.60 16.97 5.79
N TRP A 374 2.25 16.39 4.63
CA TRP A 374 2.22 14.94 4.47
C TRP A 374 3.59 14.30 4.37
N TYR A 375 4.54 14.94 3.69
CA TYR A 375 5.87 14.39 3.45
C TYR A 375 6.98 15.00 4.31
N ASP A 376 6.99 16.32 4.48
CA ASP A 376 8.05 16.99 5.25
C ASP A 376 7.74 17.05 6.75
N GLY A 377 6.50 16.73 7.19
CA GLY A 377 6.10 16.73 8.61
C GLY A 377 6.02 18.13 9.24
N LYS A 378 5.96 19.18 8.41
CA LYS A 378 5.81 20.55 8.89
C LYS A 378 4.39 20.78 9.46
N PRO A 379 4.20 21.75 10.37
CA PRO A 379 2.87 22.13 10.81
C PRO A 379 1.98 22.52 9.61
N ALA A 380 0.73 22.09 9.62
CA ALA A 380 -0.24 22.40 8.57
C ALA A 380 -0.40 23.92 8.40
N ALA A 381 0.00 24.46 7.26
CA ALA A 381 -0.14 25.90 6.96
C ALA A 381 -1.59 26.31 6.63
N ILE A 382 -2.39 25.32 6.22
CA ILE A 382 -3.83 25.41 5.90
C ILE A 382 -4.57 24.26 6.58
N ASP A 383 -5.90 24.29 6.54
CA ASP A 383 -6.70 23.09 6.86
C ASP A 383 -6.43 22.00 5.81
N ILE A 384 -5.97 20.84 6.26
CA ILE A 384 -5.69 19.69 5.42
C ILE A 384 -6.99 18.92 5.21
N LYS A 385 -7.33 18.66 3.94
CA LYS A 385 -8.53 17.94 3.54
C LYS A 385 -8.19 16.63 2.83
N ASP A 386 -9.09 15.67 2.96
CA ASP A 386 -9.06 14.45 2.16
C ASP A 386 -9.40 14.73 0.68
N PRO A 387 -9.30 13.73 -0.22
CA PRO A 387 -9.67 13.91 -1.63
C PRO A 387 -11.13 14.29 -1.85
N TYR A 388 -12.00 14.08 -0.87
CA TYR A 388 -13.45 14.36 -0.94
C TYR A 388 -13.81 15.70 -0.32
N GLY A 389 -12.82 16.44 0.20
CA GLY A 389 -13.00 17.77 0.82
C GLY A 389 -13.31 17.73 2.31
N ALA A 390 -13.38 16.56 2.94
CA ALA A 390 -13.56 16.44 4.39
C ALA A 390 -12.28 16.88 5.13
N LEU A 391 -12.48 17.57 6.25
CA LEU A 391 -11.38 18.04 7.10
C LEU A 391 -10.67 16.85 7.73
N MET A 392 -9.38 16.72 7.44
CA MET A 392 -8.50 15.71 8.03
C MET A 392 -7.73 16.27 9.23
N GLU A 393 -7.11 17.43 9.06
CA GLU A 393 -6.35 18.11 10.11
C GLU A 393 -6.53 19.61 10.03
N LYS A 394 -6.57 20.28 11.18
CA LYS A 394 -6.67 21.73 11.26
C LYS A 394 -5.32 22.40 11.03
N LYS A 395 -5.37 23.62 10.52
CA LYS A 395 -4.19 24.51 10.46
C LYS A 395 -3.48 24.54 11.81
N GLY A 396 -2.14 24.48 11.78
CA GLY A 396 -1.27 24.50 12.95
C GLY A 396 -0.96 23.13 13.54
N VAL A 397 -1.70 22.06 13.17
CA VAL A 397 -1.42 20.70 13.65
C VAL A 397 -0.19 20.15 12.97
N THR A 398 0.72 19.57 13.75
CA THR A 398 1.88 18.83 13.24
C THR A 398 1.52 17.35 13.04
N ARG A 399 2.02 16.74 11.97
CA ARG A 399 1.80 15.32 11.73
C ARG A 399 2.46 14.47 12.80
N ASP A 400 1.72 13.53 13.37
CA ASP A 400 2.22 12.62 14.38
C ASP A 400 3.38 11.78 13.82
N GLY A 401 4.48 11.72 14.55
CA GLY A 401 5.68 11.01 14.12
C GLY A 401 6.54 11.76 13.09
N GLY A 402 6.17 12.98 12.70
CA GLY A 402 6.97 13.82 11.81
C GLY A 402 6.80 13.51 10.32
N GLY A 403 7.83 13.78 9.53
CA GLY A 403 7.87 13.55 8.10
C GLY A 403 7.98 12.08 7.71
N ILE A 404 7.95 11.83 6.40
CA ILE A 404 7.97 10.46 5.87
C ILE A 404 9.17 9.64 6.39
N TRP A 405 10.35 10.25 6.43
CA TRP A 405 11.57 9.51 6.79
C TRP A 405 11.80 9.43 8.30
N ASP A 406 11.19 10.32 9.09
CA ASP A 406 11.12 10.20 10.56
C ASP A 406 10.30 8.97 10.94
N ARG A 407 9.23 8.68 10.18
CA ARG A 407 8.35 7.51 10.40
C ARG A 407 8.93 6.25 9.76
N MET A 408 9.19 6.27 8.46
CA MET A 408 9.65 5.11 7.71
C MET A 408 11.07 4.67 8.07
N GLY A 409 11.94 5.60 8.49
CA GLY A 409 13.28 5.30 9.00
C GLY A 409 13.30 4.53 10.33
N ASN A 410 12.17 4.47 11.03
CA ASN A 410 12.00 3.79 12.31
C ASN A 410 11.13 2.52 12.22
N ILE A 411 11.11 1.83 11.08
CA ILE A 411 10.42 0.54 10.98
C ILE A 411 11.19 -0.52 11.77
N ALA A 412 10.53 -1.10 12.78
CA ALA A 412 11.06 -2.18 13.61
C ALA A 412 10.86 -3.56 12.99
N CYS A 413 9.70 -3.77 12.33
CA CYS A 413 9.38 -5.04 11.68
C CYS A 413 8.48 -4.79 10.46
N TRP A 414 8.73 -5.52 9.37
CA TRP A 414 7.90 -5.49 8.18
C TRP A 414 6.84 -6.58 8.23
N ASN A 415 5.63 -6.27 7.78
CA ASN A 415 4.59 -7.27 7.58
C ASN A 415 5.04 -8.34 6.58
N THR A 416 4.74 -9.58 6.91
CA THR A 416 5.01 -10.74 6.04
C THR A 416 4.11 -11.91 6.42
N VAL A 417 4.17 -12.96 5.62
CA VAL A 417 3.68 -14.28 6.00
C VAL A 417 4.87 -15.08 6.54
N MET A 418 4.69 -15.65 7.71
CA MET A 418 5.71 -16.50 8.34
C MET A 418 5.79 -17.87 7.69
N ASP A 419 6.93 -18.55 7.78
CA ASP A 419 7.06 -19.95 7.34
C ASP A 419 6.05 -20.85 8.05
N GLU A 420 5.77 -20.57 9.33
CA GLU A 420 4.81 -21.28 10.18
C GLU A 420 3.39 -20.68 10.16
N ASP A 421 2.99 -20.02 9.09
CA ASP A 421 1.72 -19.28 8.96
C ASP A 421 0.49 -20.13 9.30
N ARG A 422 0.39 -21.36 8.80
CA ARG A 422 -0.75 -22.25 9.12
C ARG A 422 -0.80 -22.59 10.60
N TYR A 423 0.37 -22.75 11.21
CA TYR A 423 0.48 -22.98 12.65
C TYR A 423 0.06 -21.75 13.42
N LEU A 424 0.57 -20.58 13.04
CA LEU A 424 0.22 -19.30 13.63
C LEU A 424 -1.30 -19.04 13.55
N THR A 425 -1.91 -19.20 12.38
CA THR A 425 -3.35 -18.96 12.20
C THR A 425 -4.19 -19.83 13.11
N ARG A 426 -3.85 -21.13 13.26
CA ARG A 426 -4.54 -22.00 14.20
C ARG A 426 -4.39 -21.53 15.65
N ARG A 427 -3.18 -21.19 16.07
CA ARG A 427 -2.90 -20.72 17.44
C ARG A 427 -3.56 -19.37 17.71
N TRP A 428 -3.59 -18.48 16.71
CA TRP A 428 -4.31 -17.20 16.79
C TRP A 428 -5.81 -17.40 16.99
N ASN A 429 -6.42 -18.30 16.25
CA ASN A 429 -7.84 -18.63 16.40
C ASN A 429 -8.15 -19.21 17.80
N GLU A 430 -7.24 -20.02 18.39
CA GLU A 430 -7.36 -20.47 19.76
C GLU A 430 -7.34 -19.28 20.75
N PHE A 431 -6.46 -18.29 20.54
CA PHE A 431 -6.45 -17.05 21.31
C PHE A 431 -7.75 -16.26 21.15
N ILE A 432 -8.22 -16.04 19.92
CA ILE A 432 -9.44 -15.27 19.66
C ILE A 432 -10.68 -15.96 20.21
N SER A 433 -10.73 -17.28 20.29
CA SER A 433 -11.87 -18.06 20.83
C SER A 433 -11.81 -18.35 22.32
N SER A 434 -10.65 -18.10 23.03
CA SER A 434 -10.41 -18.45 24.45
C SER A 434 -11.20 -17.63 25.48
#